data_6708ffbfc096f97e6ead78c91c9ac866
#
_entry.id   6708ffbfc096f97e6ead78c91c9ac866
#
_cell.length_a   1.000
_cell.length_b   1.000
_cell.length_c   1.000
_cell.angle_alpha   90.00
_cell.angle_beta   90.00
_cell.angle_gamma   90.00
#
_symmetry.space_group_name_H-M   'P 1'
#
loop_
_entity.id
_entity.type
_entity.pdbx_description
1 polymer ?
#
loop_
_entity_poly.entity_id
_entity_poly.type
_entity_poly.pdbx_seq_one_letter_code
_entity_poly.pdbx_strand_id
1 'polypeptide(L)'
;KETLVVAGELVMAKAKELGRAILPVDSEHCALFQCLQGQDRKAVEKLILTASGGPFRGRKAEELTNVSKKDVLAHPTWNMGQKITVDSASLVNKGLEVIEARWLYDVSYDQIQVVVHPQSIVHSMVQYQDGTVMAQLGCTDMRLPIQYALTYPDRVASHFPRVDFYELGKLTFEKPDMETFRGLKLAFEAGRTGGTMPCIMNGANEVAVEAFLKGQAGFLD
;
A
#
# COMPACT_ATOMS: atom_id res chain seq x y z
N LYS A 1 -2.57 8.55 4.10
CA LYS A 1 -2.58 7.17 4.61
C LYS A 1 -3.12 7.13 6.04
N GLU A 2 -2.34 7.43 7.06
CA GLU A 2 -2.69 7.25 8.46
C GLU A 2 -3.96 8.00 8.86
N THR A 3 -4.19 9.21 8.33
CA THR A 3 -5.43 9.96 8.55
C THR A 3 -6.68 9.17 8.15
N LEU A 4 -6.65 8.48 7.01
CA LEU A 4 -7.76 7.63 6.57
C LEU A 4 -7.85 6.32 7.36
N VAL A 5 -6.73 5.82 7.87
CA VAL A 5 -6.73 4.64 8.75
C VAL A 5 -7.42 4.98 10.08
N VAL A 6 -7.07 6.09 10.71
CA VAL A 6 -7.57 6.45 12.04
C VAL A 6 -8.95 7.11 12.05
N ALA A 7 -9.31 7.82 10.97
CA ALA A 7 -10.52 8.64 10.91
C ALA A 7 -11.18 8.64 9.51
N GLY A 8 -11.04 7.55 8.74
CA GLY A 8 -11.48 7.47 7.36
C GLY A 8 -12.96 7.77 7.19
N GLU A 9 -13.82 7.24 8.03
CA GLU A 9 -15.26 7.50 8.02
C GLU A 9 -15.56 9.00 8.14
N LEU A 10 -14.96 9.65 9.13
CA LEU A 10 -15.17 11.08 9.39
C LEU A 10 -14.65 11.95 8.24
N VAL A 11 -13.45 11.63 7.74
CA VAL A 11 -12.80 12.39 6.67
C VAL A 11 -13.60 12.25 5.37
N MET A 12 -14.01 11.05 5.00
CA MET A 12 -14.76 10.81 3.76
C MET A 12 -16.19 11.37 3.84
N ALA A 13 -16.83 11.28 5.00
CA ALA A 13 -18.13 11.92 5.22
C ALA A 13 -18.03 13.45 5.04
N LYS A 14 -17.00 14.07 5.62
CA LYS A 14 -16.79 15.51 5.50
C LYS A 14 -16.41 15.95 4.08
N ALA A 15 -15.60 15.18 3.40
CA ALA A 15 -15.25 15.43 2.00
C ALA A 15 -16.50 15.39 1.11
N LYS A 16 -17.38 14.40 1.31
CA LYS A 16 -18.65 14.27 0.60
C LYS A 16 -19.60 15.45 0.90
N GLU A 17 -19.77 15.82 2.18
CA GLU A 17 -20.58 16.98 2.60
C GLU A 17 -20.13 18.26 1.89
N LEU A 18 -18.82 18.47 1.77
CA LEU A 18 -18.25 19.67 1.16
C LEU A 18 -18.08 19.58 -0.36
N GLY A 19 -18.47 18.47 -0.99
CA GLY A 19 -18.28 18.23 -2.41
C GLY A 19 -16.81 18.26 -2.83
N ARG A 20 -15.88 17.81 -1.97
CA ARG A 20 -14.44 17.82 -2.22
C ARG A 20 -13.93 16.41 -2.48
N ALA A 21 -13.13 16.25 -3.54
CA ALA A 21 -12.42 15.01 -3.80
C ALA A 21 -11.12 14.94 -2.98
N ILE A 22 -10.80 13.75 -2.49
CA ILE A 22 -9.49 13.45 -1.93
C ILE A 22 -8.68 12.78 -3.04
N LEU A 23 -7.59 13.43 -3.46
CA LEU A 23 -6.68 12.91 -4.47
C LEU A 23 -5.57 12.11 -3.77
N PRO A 24 -5.43 10.82 -4.08
CA PRO A 24 -4.42 9.98 -3.43
C PRO A 24 -3.02 10.31 -3.94
N VAL A 25 -2.06 10.36 -3.02
CA VAL A 25 -0.63 10.56 -3.32
C VAL A 25 0.17 9.27 -3.09
N ASP A 26 -0.31 8.38 -2.21
CA ASP A 26 0.29 7.05 -2.07
C ASP A 26 0.30 6.34 -3.42
N SER A 27 1.44 5.74 -3.80
CA SER A 27 1.66 5.26 -5.17
C SER A 27 0.62 4.24 -5.60
N GLU A 28 0.27 3.32 -4.72
CA GLU A 28 -0.73 2.28 -4.97
C GLU A 28 -2.13 2.87 -5.16
N HIS A 29 -2.49 3.83 -4.32
CA HIS A 29 -3.80 4.47 -4.41
C HIS A 29 -3.87 5.43 -5.61
N CYS A 30 -2.79 6.16 -5.90
CA CYS A 30 -2.71 6.94 -7.14
C CYS A 30 -2.89 6.04 -8.38
N ALA A 31 -2.31 4.83 -8.36
CA ALA A 31 -2.48 3.85 -9.44
C ALA A 31 -3.93 3.39 -9.58
N LEU A 32 -4.58 3.00 -8.47
CA LEU A 32 -6.01 2.64 -8.48
C LEU A 32 -6.88 3.80 -8.98
N PHE A 33 -6.61 5.01 -8.50
CA PHE A 33 -7.31 6.22 -8.93
C PHE A 33 -7.22 6.41 -10.44
N GLN A 34 -6.02 6.23 -11.04
CA GLN A 34 -5.82 6.34 -12.48
C GLN A 34 -6.53 5.23 -13.26
N CYS A 35 -6.50 3.98 -12.77
CA CYS A 35 -7.20 2.86 -13.40
C CYS A 35 -8.73 3.00 -13.37
N LEU A 36 -9.26 3.77 -12.42
CA LEU A 36 -10.70 3.99 -12.24
C LEU A 36 -11.24 5.20 -13.03
N GLN A 37 -10.38 5.98 -13.70
CA GLN A 37 -10.83 7.16 -14.46
C GLN A 37 -11.72 6.74 -15.63
N GLY A 38 -12.89 7.38 -15.74
CA GLY A 38 -13.86 7.10 -16.79
C GLY A 38 -14.59 5.76 -16.71
N GLN A 39 -14.39 4.99 -15.64
CA GLN A 39 -15.01 3.69 -15.44
C GLN A 39 -16.21 3.77 -14.48
N ASP A 40 -17.23 2.94 -14.73
CA ASP A 40 -18.32 2.76 -13.77
C ASP A 40 -17.81 2.01 -12.53
N ARG A 41 -17.94 2.62 -11.37
CA ARG A 41 -17.55 1.99 -10.09
C ARG A 41 -18.29 0.69 -9.80
N LYS A 42 -19.51 0.54 -10.31
CA LYS A 42 -20.29 -0.71 -10.16
C LYS A 42 -19.71 -1.88 -10.94
N ALA A 43 -18.91 -1.62 -11.98
CA ALA A 43 -18.23 -2.65 -12.75
C ALA A 43 -16.96 -3.18 -12.06
N VAL A 44 -16.52 -2.58 -10.94
CA VAL A 44 -15.33 -3.02 -10.21
C VAL A 44 -15.65 -4.33 -9.47
N GLU A 45 -14.93 -5.39 -9.80
CA GLU A 45 -14.98 -6.66 -9.08
C GLU A 45 -14.06 -6.60 -7.85
N LYS A 46 -12.78 -6.20 -8.03
CA LYS A 46 -11.82 -6.06 -6.94
C LYS A 46 -10.72 -5.05 -7.25
N LEU A 47 -10.14 -4.52 -6.18
CA LEU A 47 -8.90 -3.76 -6.20
C LEU A 47 -7.74 -4.70 -5.85
N ILE A 48 -6.63 -4.61 -6.59
CA ILE A 48 -5.44 -5.44 -6.38
C ILE A 48 -4.27 -4.52 -6.03
N LEU A 49 -3.94 -4.46 -4.74
CA LEU A 49 -2.81 -3.71 -4.23
C LEU A 49 -1.52 -4.52 -4.40
N THR A 50 -0.49 -3.92 -4.95
CA THR A 50 0.82 -4.55 -5.03
C THR A 50 1.68 -4.18 -3.82
N ALA A 51 2.55 -5.09 -3.40
CA ALA A 51 3.55 -4.88 -2.36
C ALA A 51 4.92 -5.30 -2.88
N SER A 52 6.00 -4.62 -2.51
CA SER A 52 7.36 -5.06 -2.84
C SER A 52 7.72 -6.39 -2.17
N GLY A 53 7.07 -6.70 -1.04
CA GLY A 53 7.38 -7.82 -0.17
C GLY A 53 8.45 -7.52 0.88
N GLY A 54 9.05 -6.32 0.81
CA GLY A 54 10.09 -5.90 1.77
C GLY A 54 11.41 -6.68 1.65
N PRO A 55 12.38 -6.42 2.55
CA PRO A 55 13.71 -7.04 2.52
C PRO A 55 13.70 -8.53 2.88
N PHE A 56 12.63 -9.02 3.51
CA PHE A 56 12.55 -10.39 4.02
C PHE A 56 11.64 -11.30 3.20
N ARG A 57 11.25 -10.88 2.01
CA ARG A 57 10.44 -11.70 1.10
C ARG A 57 11.04 -13.10 0.93
N GLY A 58 10.21 -14.13 1.13
CA GLY A 58 10.59 -15.55 1.03
C GLY A 58 11.23 -16.16 2.28
N ARG A 59 11.52 -15.36 3.32
CA ARG A 59 12.01 -15.88 4.60
C ARG A 59 10.85 -16.32 5.50
N LYS A 60 11.16 -17.23 6.42
CA LYS A 60 10.24 -17.72 7.46
C LYS A 60 10.53 -17.07 8.81
N ALA A 61 9.57 -17.15 9.73
CA ALA A 61 9.66 -16.51 11.04
C ALA A 61 10.94 -16.93 11.81
N GLU A 62 11.34 -18.19 11.71
CA GLU A 62 12.53 -18.73 12.38
C GLU A 62 13.82 -18.02 11.92
N GLU A 63 13.85 -17.58 10.66
CA GLU A 63 15.00 -16.88 10.07
C GLU A 63 15.02 -15.37 10.42
N LEU A 64 13.94 -14.85 11.01
CA LEU A 64 13.77 -13.45 11.34
C LEU A 64 14.02 -13.13 12.83
N THR A 65 14.25 -14.13 13.65
CA THR A 65 14.40 -13.99 15.12
C THR A 65 15.54 -13.02 15.50
N ASN A 66 16.63 -13.00 14.72
CA ASN A 66 17.83 -12.23 15.05
C ASN A 66 18.17 -11.17 13.99
N VAL A 67 17.17 -10.72 13.20
CA VAL A 67 17.42 -9.67 12.21
C VAL A 67 17.70 -8.34 12.88
N SER A 68 18.72 -7.64 12.37
CA SER A 68 19.13 -6.36 12.91
C SER A 68 18.28 -5.21 12.31
N LYS A 69 18.30 -4.06 12.99
CA LYS A 69 17.74 -2.81 12.44
C LYS A 69 18.29 -2.51 11.03
N LYS A 70 19.57 -2.78 10.77
CA LYS A 70 20.19 -2.56 9.47
C LYS A 70 19.56 -3.44 8.40
N ASP A 71 19.27 -4.70 8.71
CA ASP A 71 18.65 -5.64 7.77
C ASP A 71 17.22 -5.22 7.45
N VAL A 72 16.44 -4.79 8.45
CA VAL A 72 15.07 -4.29 8.29
C VAL A 72 15.03 -3.03 7.42
N LEU A 73 16.01 -2.12 7.60
CA LEU A 73 16.06 -0.85 6.86
C LEU A 73 16.65 -0.98 5.44
N ALA A 74 17.10 -2.16 5.03
CA ALA A 74 17.64 -2.43 3.70
C ALA A 74 16.53 -2.75 2.68
N HIS A 75 15.65 -1.77 2.38
CA HIS A 75 14.58 -1.98 1.41
C HIS A 75 15.14 -2.16 -0.01
N PRO A 76 14.67 -3.17 -0.78
CA PRO A 76 15.30 -3.54 -2.06
C PRO A 76 15.06 -2.55 -3.20
N THR A 77 13.97 -1.80 -3.21
CA THR A 77 13.56 -0.96 -4.36
C THR A 77 13.28 0.50 -4.01
N TRP A 78 12.86 0.81 -2.80
CA TRP A 78 12.51 2.15 -2.38
C TRP A 78 13.51 2.73 -1.37
N ASN A 79 13.84 4.02 -1.52
CA ASN A 79 14.56 4.78 -0.50
C ASN A 79 13.53 5.62 0.28
N MET A 80 13.26 5.23 1.52
CA MET A 80 12.17 5.78 2.34
C MET A 80 12.65 6.12 3.75
N GLY A 81 11.78 6.81 4.51
CA GLY A 81 11.98 7.03 5.94
C GLY A 81 12.00 5.72 6.74
N GLN A 82 12.58 5.74 7.95
CA GLN A 82 12.77 4.54 8.76
C GLN A 82 11.45 3.85 9.14
N LYS A 83 10.43 4.63 9.55
CA LYS A 83 9.11 4.09 9.97
C LYS A 83 8.47 3.29 8.85
N ILE A 84 8.28 3.89 7.68
CA ILE A 84 7.63 3.21 6.55
C ILE A 84 8.47 2.03 6.03
N THR A 85 9.78 2.04 6.21
CA THR A 85 10.65 0.91 5.82
C THR A 85 10.42 -0.28 6.75
N VAL A 86 10.26 -0.07 8.07
CA VAL A 86 9.89 -1.11 9.03
C VAL A 86 8.48 -1.64 8.72
N ASP A 87 7.52 -0.76 8.44
CA ASP A 87 6.17 -1.14 8.06
C ASP A 87 6.13 -1.96 6.75
N SER A 88 7.01 -1.64 5.80
CA SER A 88 7.14 -2.42 4.57
C SER A 88 7.70 -3.82 4.84
N ALA A 89 8.71 -3.93 5.71
CA ALA A 89 9.34 -5.20 6.07
C ALA A 89 8.36 -6.16 6.77
N SER A 90 7.43 -5.64 7.55
CA SER A 90 6.41 -6.38 8.31
C SER A 90 5.08 -6.56 7.57
N LEU A 91 4.93 -6.00 6.37
CA LEU A 91 3.67 -5.85 5.61
C LEU A 91 2.59 -5.00 6.33
N VAL A 92 2.90 -4.31 7.42
CA VAL A 92 1.98 -3.36 8.05
C VAL A 92 1.66 -2.21 7.10
N ASN A 93 2.65 -1.67 6.37
CA ASN A 93 2.39 -0.61 5.39
C ASN A 93 1.29 -1.01 4.41
N LYS A 94 1.36 -2.22 3.88
CA LYS A 94 0.33 -2.73 2.96
C LYS A 94 -1.01 -2.93 3.68
N GLY A 95 -0.98 -3.31 4.93
CA GLY A 95 -2.18 -3.38 5.78
C GLY A 95 -2.86 -2.01 5.97
N LEU A 96 -2.10 -0.96 6.24
CA LEU A 96 -2.62 0.41 6.33
C LEU A 96 -3.23 0.86 4.99
N GLU A 97 -2.60 0.50 3.88
CA GLU A 97 -3.13 0.80 2.54
C GLU A 97 -4.41 0.04 2.21
N VAL A 98 -4.60 -1.19 2.71
CA VAL A 98 -5.89 -1.92 2.61
C VAL A 98 -7.01 -1.13 3.27
N ILE A 99 -6.77 -0.59 4.47
CA ILE A 99 -7.75 0.23 5.19
C ILE A 99 -7.98 1.56 4.45
N GLU A 100 -6.95 2.18 3.93
CA GLU A 100 -7.03 3.39 3.10
C GLU A 100 -7.87 3.16 1.83
N ALA A 101 -7.66 2.02 1.13
CA ALA A 101 -8.43 1.65 -0.06
C ALA A 101 -9.93 1.53 0.23
N ARG A 102 -10.29 0.92 1.36
CA ARG A 102 -11.68 0.81 1.82
C ARG A 102 -12.38 2.18 1.83
N TRP A 103 -11.69 3.19 2.36
CA TRP A 103 -12.25 4.54 2.49
C TRP A 103 -12.21 5.33 1.18
N LEU A 104 -11.09 5.33 0.46
CA LEU A 104 -10.95 6.10 -0.78
C LEU A 104 -11.90 5.64 -1.89
N TYR A 105 -12.15 4.34 -1.97
CA TYR A 105 -12.88 3.73 -3.10
C TYR A 105 -14.24 3.16 -2.73
N ASP A 106 -14.60 3.22 -1.46
CA ASP A 106 -15.88 2.70 -0.93
C ASP A 106 -16.15 1.23 -1.33
N VAL A 107 -15.13 0.40 -1.20
CA VAL A 107 -15.18 -1.06 -1.48
C VAL A 107 -15.17 -1.86 -0.18
N SER A 108 -15.70 -3.07 -0.16
CA SER A 108 -15.57 -3.97 0.98
C SER A 108 -14.15 -4.55 1.07
N TYR A 109 -13.74 -5.03 2.26
CA TYR A 109 -12.45 -5.71 2.41
C TYR A 109 -12.33 -6.99 1.57
N ASP A 110 -13.45 -7.64 1.21
CA ASP A 110 -13.46 -8.81 0.36
C ASP A 110 -13.20 -8.49 -1.12
N GLN A 111 -13.37 -7.22 -1.49
CA GLN A 111 -13.00 -6.69 -2.80
C GLN A 111 -11.55 -6.20 -2.87
N ILE A 112 -10.76 -6.34 -1.80
CA ILE A 112 -9.36 -5.91 -1.77
C ILE A 112 -8.46 -7.14 -1.72
N GLN A 113 -7.67 -7.32 -2.75
CA GLN A 113 -6.63 -8.35 -2.83
C GLN A 113 -5.25 -7.71 -2.73
N VAL A 114 -4.32 -8.40 -2.08
CA VAL A 114 -2.91 -8.00 -2.05
C VAL A 114 -2.09 -9.05 -2.79
N VAL A 115 -1.15 -8.59 -3.63
CA VAL A 115 -0.16 -9.42 -4.29
C VAL A 115 1.24 -8.85 -4.07
N VAL A 116 2.23 -9.71 -3.91
CA VAL A 116 3.64 -9.30 -3.85
C VAL A 116 4.16 -9.19 -5.27
N HIS A 117 4.71 -8.03 -5.61
CA HIS A 117 5.32 -7.72 -6.90
C HIS A 117 6.71 -7.10 -6.66
N PRO A 118 7.77 -7.92 -6.64
CA PRO A 118 9.10 -7.49 -6.18
C PRO A 118 9.71 -6.37 -7.01
N GLN A 119 9.41 -6.30 -8.31
CA GLN A 119 9.95 -5.27 -9.19
C GLN A 119 9.35 -3.88 -8.92
N SER A 120 8.20 -3.79 -8.22
CA SER A 120 7.49 -2.55 -7.89
C SER A 120 7.21 -1.64 -9.10
N ILE A 121 7.07 -2.21 -10.28
CA ILE A 121 6.75 -1.49 -11.54
C ILE A 121 5.25 -1.36 -11.73
N VAL A 122 4.48 -2.41 -11.44
CA VAL A 122 3.03 -2.34 -11.33
C VAL A 122 2.70 -1.80 -9.94
N HIS A 123 2.14 -0.58 -9.88
CA HIS A 123 1.85 0.06 -8.60
C HIS A 123 0.52 -0.40 -7.99
N SER A 124 -0.48 -0.72 -8.79
CA SER A 124 -1.71 -1.45 -8.41
C SER A 124 -2.57 -1.72 -9.64
N MET A 125 -3.64 -2.50 -9.47
CA MET A 125 -4.52 -2.94 -10.54
C MET A 125 -5.98 -2.91 -10.08
N VAL A 126 -6.88 -2.78 -11.06
CA VAL A 126 -8.33 -2.92 -10.87
C VAL A 126 -8.81 -4.05 -11.77
N GLN A 127 -9.48 -5.03 -11.18
CA GLN A 127 -10.18 -6.08 -11.93
C GLN A 127 -11.67 -5.72 -12.04
N TYR A 128 -12.20 -5.83 -13.24
CA TYR A 128 -13.59 -5.55 -13.56
C TYR A 128 -14.40 -6.85 -13.72
N GLN A 129 -15.73 -6.74 -13.64
CA GLN A 129 -16.65 -7.89 -13.71
C GLN A 129 -16.60 -8.65 -15.04
N ASP A 130 -16.14 -8.03 -16.11
CA ASP A 130 -15.93 -8.67 -17.41
C ASP A 130 -14.60 -9.47 -17.48
N GLY A 131 -13.85 -9.50 -16.37
CA GLY A 131 -12.55 -10.17 -16.27
C GLY A 131 -11.36 -9.31 -16.72
N THR A 132 -11.60 -8.09 -17.24
CA THR A 132 -10.51 -7.17 -17.62
C THR A 132 -9.75 -6.70 -16.38
N VAL A 133 -8.43 -6.62 -16.49
CA VAL A 133 -7.57 -6.04 -15.45
C VAL A 133 -6.85 -4.81 -16.03
N MET A 134 -7.05 -3.65 -15.40
CA MET A 134 -6.29 -2.44 -15.70
C MET A 134 -5.22 -2.22 -14.64
N ALA A 135 -4.02 -1.86 -15.09
CA ALA A 135 -2.87 -1.64 -14.22
C ALA A 135 -2.18 -0.31 -14.54
N GLN A 136 -1.70 0.39 -13.53
CA GLN A 136 -0.81 1.52 -13.72
C GLN A 136 0.62 1.08 -13.44
N LEU A 137 1.51 1.38 -14.38
CA LEU A 137 2.93 1.05 -14.32
C LEU A 137 3.77 2.33 -14.29
N GLY A 138 4.90 2.28 -13.58
CA GLY A 138 5.86 3.38 -13.50
C GLY A 138 7.12 2.98 -12.74
N CYS A 139 8.15 3.81 -12.81
CA CYS A 139 9.31 3.68 -11.94
C CYS A 139 8.97 3.98 -10.49
N THR A 140 9.78 3.48 -9.56
CA THR A 140 9.64 3.71 -8.11
C THR A 140 10.06 5.14 -7.74
N ASP A 141 9.20 6.11 -8.05
CA ASP A 141 9.46 7.54 -7.87
C ASP A 141 8.19 8.26 -7.41
N MET A 142 8.18 8.72 -6.16
CA MET A 142 7.05 9.43 -5.56
C MET A 142 6.70 10.75 -6.24
N ARG A 143 7.61 11.33 -7.02
CA ARG A 143 7.32 12.55 -7.79
C ARG A 143 6.21 12.34 -8.82
N LEU A 144 6.06 11.10 -9.34
CA LEU A 144 5.00 10.76 -10.30
C LEU A 144 3.60 10.92 -9.69
N PRO A 145 3.25 10.23 -8.57
CA PRO A 145 1.93 10.38 -7.96
C PRO A 145 1.71 11.76 -7.36
N ILE A 146 2.75 12.42 -6.82
CA ILE A 146 2.66 13.79 -6.30
C ILE A 146 2.33 14.76 -7.44
N GLN A 147 3.05 14.69 -8.56
CA GLN A 147 2.78 15.55 -9.71
C GLN A 147 1.35 15.33 -10.21
N TYR A 148 0.94 14.08 -10.39
CA TYR A 148 -0.41 13.79 -10.89
C TYR A 148 -1.51 14.32 -9.96
N ALA A 149 -1.36 14.19 -8.64
CA ALA A 149 -2.31 14.73 -7.69
C ALA A 149 -2.39 16.27 -7.72
N LEU A 150 -1.26 16.95 -7.97
CA LEU A 150 -1.21 18.42 -8.05
C LEU A 150 -1.73 18.98 -9.37
N THR A 151 -1.63 18.24 -10.47
CA THR A 151 -2.00 18.70 -11.79
C THR A 151 -3.30 18.10 -12.33
N TYR A 152 -3.89 17.15 -11.59
CA TYR A 152 -5.12 16.49 -12.02
C TYR A 152 -6.21 17.49 -12.45
N PRO A 153 -6.90 17.27 -13.58
CA PRO A 153 -6.89 16.06 -14.40
C PRO A 153 -5.77 15.99 -15.46
N ASP A 154 -4.92 16.99 -15.56
CA ASP A 154 -3.93 17.10 -16.63
C ASP A 154 -2.71 16.22 -16.40
N ARG A 155 -2.11 15.73 -17.51
CA ARG A 155 -0.82 15.05 -17.50
C ARG A 155 0.25 15.99 -18.05
N VAL A 156 1.06 16.54 -17.15
CA VAL A 156 2.16 17.45 -17.53
C VAL A 156 3.45 16.68 -17.80
N ALA A 157 4.23 17.21 -18.74
CA ALA A 157 5.53 16.64 -19.06
C ALA A 157 6.47 16.64 -17.83
N SER A 158 7.27 15.61 -17.72
CA SER A 158 8.27 15.47 -16.66
C SER A 158 9.57 14.89 -17.20
N HIS A 159 10.65 15.09 -16.45
CA HIS A 159 11.97 14.50 -16.72
C HIS A 159 12.24 13.27 -15.82
N PHE A 160 11.19 12.72 -15.19
CA PHE A 160 11.32 11.54 -14.32
C PHE A 160 11.66 10.29 -15.14
N PRO A 161 12.30 9.28 -14.54
CA PRO A 161 12.65 8.03 -15.20
C PRO A 161 11.45 7.39 -15.89
N ARG A 162 11.72 6.70 -17.00
CA ARG A 162 10.74 5.91 -17.75
C ARG A 162 11.05 4.44 -17.59
N VAL A 163 10.01 3.61 -17.60
CA VAL A 163 10.19 2.16 -17.62
C VAL A 163 10.70 1.75 -18.99
N ASP A 164 11.86 1.09 -19.03
CA ASP A 164 12.33 0.39 -20.21
C ASP A 164 11.83 -1.06 -20.16
N PHE A 165 10.89 -1.40 -21.04
CA PHE A 165 10.28 -2.72 -21.07
C PHE A 165 11.21 -3.79 -21.66
N TYR A 166 12.22 -3.43 -22.44
CA TYR A 166 13.21 -4.36 -22.95
C TYR A 166 14.15 -4.81 -21.84
N GLU A 167 14.62 -3.88 -21.01
CA GLU A 167 15.48 -4.18 -19.86
C GLU A 167 14.69 -4.87 -18.74
N LEU A 168 13.45 -4.45 -18.50
CA LEU A 168 12.58 -5.03 -17.48
C LEU A 168 12.31 -6.53 -17.75
N GLY A 169 12.04 -6.90 -18.98
CA GLY A 169 11.87 -8.27 -19.45
C GLY A 169 10.67 -9.01 -18.90
N LYS A 170 10.51 -9.07 -17.56
CA LYS A 170 9.42 -9.82 -16.90
C LYS A 170 8.90 -9.14 -15.66
N LEU A 171 7.61 -9.37 -15.38
CA LEU A 171 6.92 -8.99 -14.14
C LEU A 171 6.52 -10.29 -13.41
N THR A 172 6.69 -10.33 -12.10
CA THR A 172 6.35 -11.50 -11.28
C THR A 172 5.43 -11.12 -10.15
N PHE A 173 4.54 -12.05 -9.80
CA PHE A 173 3.55 -11.88 -8.74
C PHE A 173 3.55 -13.11 -7.83
N GLU A 174 3.43 -12.87 -6.52
CA GLU A 174 3.43 -13.91 -5.50
C GLU A 174 2.30 -13.65 -4.50
N LYS A 175 1.84 -14.71 -3.84
CA LYS A 175 0.90 -14.58 -2.72
C LYS A 175 1.65 -14.04 -1.50
N PRO A 176 1.10 -13.05 -0.75
CA PRO A 176 1.72 -12.59 0.49
C PRO A 176 1.70 -13.71 1.55
N ASP A 177 2.81 -13.88 2.26
CA ASP A 177 2.91 -14.78 3.41
C ASP A 177 2.37 -14.07 4.67
N MET A 178 1.08 -14.22 4.93
CA MET A 178 0.40 -13.57 6.06
C MET A 178 0.62 -14.29 7.41
N GLU A 179 1.24 -15.46 7.40
CA GLU A 179 1.59 -16.19 8.62
C GLU A 179 2.93 -15.71 9.18
N THR A 180 3.93 -15.54 8.31
CA THR A 180 5.22 -14.96 8.68
C THR A 180 5.10 -13.45 8.93
N PHE A 181 4.39 -12.71 8.06
CA PHE A 181 4.22 -11.26 8.13
C PHE A 181 2.78 -10.91 8.55
N ARG A 182 2.53 -11.02 9.84
CA ARG A 182 1.17 -10.90 10.42
C ARG A 182 0.55 -9.52 10.28
N GLY A 183 1.35 -8.48 10.03
CA GLY A 183 0.87 -7.09 9.94
C GLY A 183 -0.27 -6.90 8.95
N LEU A 184 -0.20 -7.54 7.77
CA LEU A 184 -1.27 -7.49 6.78
C LEU A 184 -2.57 -8.18 7.27
N LYS A 185 -2.45 -9.34 7.91
CA LYS A 185 -3.60 -10.06 8.48
C LYS A 185 -4.29 -9.25 9.57
N LEU A 186 -3.51 -8.69 10.50
CA LEU A 186 -4.01 -7.83 11.58
C LEU A 186 -4.75 -6.60 11.04
N ALA A 187 -4.28 -6.01 9.93
CA ALA A 187 -4.96 -4.89 9.31
C ALA A 187 -6.32 -5.25 8.71
N PHE A 188 -6.43 -6.41 8.04
CA PHE A 188 -7.72 -6.91 7.58
C PHE A 188 -8.68 -7.17 8.74
N GLU A 189 -8.19 -7.78 9.83
CA GLU A 189 -8.98 -8.03 11.04
C GLU A 189 -9.46 -6.72 11.68
N ALA A 190 -8.55 -5.76 11.88
CA ALA A 190 -8.87 -4.44 12.43
C ALA A 190 -9.87 -3.69 11.55
N GLY A 191 -9.66 -3.71 10.25
CA GLY A 191 -10.56 -3.05 9.30
C GLY A 191 -11.97 -3.66 9.30
N ARG A 192 -12.08 -5.00 9.30
CA ARG A 192 -13.37 -5.69 9.38
C ARG A 192 -14.09 -5.47 10.72
N THR A 193 -13.33 -5.39 11.81
CA THR A 193 -13.89 -5.04 13.13
C THR A 193 -14.46 -3.62 13.12
N GLY A 194 -13.79 -2.68 12.43
CA GLY A 194 -14.27 -1.31 12.28
C GLY A 194 -14.19 -0.49 13.57
N GLY A 195 -14.98 0.57 13.64
CA GLY A 195 -14.98 1.49 14.77
C GLY A 195 -13.60 2.09 15.03
N THR A 196 -13.11 2.00 16.27
CA THR A 196 -11.79 2.52 16.67
C THR A 196 -10.65 1.53 16.43
N MET A 197 -10.93 0.29 16.01
CA MET A 197 -9.89 -0.74 15.90
C MET A 197 -8.76 -0.38 14.91
N PRO A 198 -9.01 0.19 13.72
CA PRO A 198 -7.94 0.65 12.84
C PRO A 198 -7.05 1.74 13.48
N CYS A 199 -7.66 2.66 14.25
CA CYS A 199 -6.92 3.68 15.01
C CYS A 199 -6.02 3.05 16.08
N ILE A 200 -6.54 2.08 16.83
CA ILE A 200 -5.78 1.34 17.84
C ILE A 200 -4.62 0.60 17.20
N MET A 201 -4.86 -0.10 16.10
CA MET A 201 -3.80 -0.79 15.34
C MET A 201 -2.71 0.19 14.88
N ASN A 202 -3.09 1.33 14.31
CA ASN A 202 -2.11 2.34 13.88
C ASN A 202 -1.29 2.87 15.06
N GLY A 203 -1.95 3.21 16.19
CA GLY A 203 -1.26 3.68 17.40
C GLY A 203 -0.31 2.63 17.99
N ALA A 204 -0.73 1.37 18.05
CA ALA A 204 0.12 0.27 18.50
C ALA A 204 1.34 0.11 17.59
N ASN A 205 1.15 0.19 16.27
CA ASN A 205 2.25 0.11 15.30
C ASN A 205 3.26 1.26 15.48
N GLU A 206 2.81 2.50 15.69
CA GLU A 206 3.71 3.64 15.95
C GLU A 206 4.62 3.35 17.16
N VAL A 207 4.05 2.86 18.25
CA VAL A 207 4.79 2.52 19.49
C VAL A 207 5.75 1.34 19.25
N ALA A 208 5.29 0.28 18.58
CA ALA A 208 6.10 -0.89 18.29
C ALA A 208 7.30 -0.56 17.38
N VAL A 209 7.08 0.22 16.31
CA VAL A 209 8.15 0.67 15.42
C VAL A 209 9.16 1.54 16.16
N GLU A 210 8.71 2.45 17.03
CA GLU A 210 9.60 3.28 17.84
C GLU A 210 10.45 2.43 18.76
N ALA A 211 9.84 1.45 19.47
CA ALA A 211 10.55 0.54 20.36
C ALA A 211 11.60 -0.29 19.60
N PHE A 212 11.24 -0.83 18.43
CA PHE A 212 12.17 -1.54 17.55
C PHE A 212 13.35 -0.65 17.11
N LEU A 213 13.08 0.56 16.64
CA LEU A 213 14.12 1.49 16.20
C LEU A 213 15.08 1.92 17.32
N LYS A 214 14.61 1.91 18.58
CA LYS A 214 15.40 2.15 19.78
C LYS A 214 16.11 0.89 20.32
N GLY A 215 15.89 -0.28 19.74
CA GLY A 215 16.46 -1.55 20.21
C GLY A 215 15.82 -2.09 21.48
N GLN A 216 14.59 -1.67 21.78
CA GLN A 216 13.82 -2.10 22.96
C GLN A 216 12.92 -3.31 22.66
N ALA A 217 12.72 -3.63 21.38
CA ALA A 217 11.94 -4.78 20.91
C ALA A 217 12.65 -5.41 19.70
N GLY A 218 12.46 -6.70 19.49
CA GLY A 218 12.87 -7.42 18.28
C GLY A 218 11.88 -7.21 17.14
N PHE A 219 12.25 -7.69 15.94
CA PHE A 219 11.39 -7.53 14.76
C PHE A 219 10.09 -8.34 14.81
N LEU A 220 10.08 -9.45 15.54
CA LEU A 220 8.92 -10.34 15.67
C LEU A 220 8.07 -10.07 16.91
N ASP A 221 8.54 -9.22 17.84
CA ASP A 221 7.81 -8.87 19.07
C ASP A 221 6.62 -7.93 18.75
#